data_2b0b4f20ad2abf6282892a3fcc20bf6b
#
_entry.id   2b0b4f20ad2abf6282892a3fcc20bf6b
#
_cell.length_a   1.000
_cell.length_b   1.000
_cell.length_c   1.000
_cell.angle_alpha   90.00
_cell.angle_beta   90.00
_cell.angle_gamma   90.00
#
_symmetry.space_group_name_H-M   'P 1'
#
loop_
_entity.id
_entity.type
_entity.pdbx_description
1 polymer ?
#
loop_
_entity_poly.entity_id
_entity_poly.type
_entity_poly.pdbx_seq_one_letter_code
_entity_poly.pdbx_strand_id
1 'polypeptide(L)'
;MKLLRFLVFGIMSVILLPSNMAAEWQWSVQLPDIISNETNDHPQAFLWIPSDCTQVKAVIIGNHNMTEETLFENSLFRERLSETGIALIWITPGWDQRWDISTGCQEAFEKMMEDFANVSGYSE
;
A
#
# COMPACT_ATOMS: atom_id res chain seq x y z
N MET A 1 -62.60 -1.78 31.01
CA MET A 1 -61.67 -0.85 30.38
C MET A 1 -60.39 -1.61 30.08
N LYS A 2 -60.11 -1.94 28.79
CA LYS A 2 -58.89 -2.62 28.37
C LYS A 2 -57.90 -1.57 27.91
N LEU A 3 -56.78 -1.45 28.66
CA LEU A 3 -55.68 -0.55 28.30
C LEU A 3 -54.85 -1.19 27.18
N LEU A 4 -54.90 -0.62 25.96
CA LEU A 4 -54.11 -1.03 24.82
C LEU A 4 -52.72 -0.40 24.96
N ARG A 5 -51.69 -1.19 25.30
CA ARG A 5 -50.30 -0.76 25.31
C ARG A 5 -49.74 -0.84 23.90
N PHE A 6 -49.54 0.31 23.29
CA PHE A 6 -48.76 0.39 22.06
C PHE A 6 -47.26 0.29 22.37
N LEU A 7 -46.66 -0.79 21.94
CA LEU A 7 -45.23 -0.97 21.98
C LEU A 7 -44.63 -0.36 20.70
N VAL A 8 -44.02 0.83 20.82
CA VAL A 8 -43.31 1.45 19.70
C VAL A 8 -41.92 0.84 19.61
N PHE A 9 -41.73 -0.05 18.64
CA PHE A 9 -40.40 -0.55 18.27
C PHE A 9 -39.69 0.53 17.43
N GLY A 10 -38.78 1.29 18.07
CA GLY A 10 -37.88 2.17 17.36
C GLY A 10 -36.82 1.33 16.62
N ILE A 11 -36.94 1.24 15.29
CA ILE A 11 -35.89 0.70 14.43
C ILE A 11 -34.78 1.72 14.37
N MET A 12 -33.73 1.50 15.16
CA MET A 12 -32.48 2.28 15.08
C MET A 12 -31.71 1.81 13.86
N SER A 13 -31.93 2.48 12.72
CA SER A 13 -31.11 2.28 11.51
C SER A 13 -29.69 2.76 11.80
N VAL A 14 -28.78 1.83 12.03
CA VAL A 14 -27.34 2.11 12.05
C VAL A 14 -26.93 2.37 10.62
N ILE A 15 -26.79 3.63 10.26
CA ILE A 15 -26.16 4.03 8.99
C ILE A 15 -24.66 3.74 9.15
N LEU A 16 -24.23 2.61 8.63
CA LEU A 16 -22.81 2.34 8.40
C LEU A 16 -22.35 3.31 7.31
N LEU A 17 -21.79 4.44 7.71
CA LEU A 17 -21.04 5.29 6.81
C LEU A 17 -19.84 4.45 6.31
N PRO A 18 -19.60 4.38 4.99
CA PRO A 18 -18.37 3.79 4.52
C PRO A 18 -17.24 4.64 5.09
N SER A 19 -16.48 4.07 6.02
CA SER A 19 -15.22 4.65 6.43
C SER A 19 -14.35 4.65 5.16
N ASN A 20 -14.05 5.82 4.62
CA ASN A 20 -12.95 6.02 3.69
C ASN A 20 -11.67 5.70 4.46
N MET A 21 -11.42 4.42 4.67
CA MET A 21 -10.11 3.99 5.12
C MET A 21 -9.18 4.21 3.93
N ALA A 22 -8.33 5.23 4.05
CA ALA A 22 -7.15 5.32 3.21
C ALA A 22 -6.52 3.94 3.24
N ALA A 23 -6.30 3.35 2.08
CA ALA A 23 -5.84 1.97 1.99
C ALA A 23 -4.46 1.91 2.66
N GLU A 24 -4.40 1.22 3.78
CA GLU A 24 -3.23 1.14 4.65
C GLU A 24 -2.10 0.38 3.96
N TRP A 25 -0.89 0.91 4.05
CA TRP A 25 0.32 0.19 3.66
C TRP A 25 0.57 -0.93 4.69
N GLN A 26 0.70 -2.16 4.22
CA GLN A 26 0.67 -3.34 5.10
C GLN A 26 2.05 -3.71 5.66
N TRP A 27 3.09 -3.51 4.86
CA TRP A 27 4.47 -3.84 5.23
C TRP A 27 5.42 -2.72 4.85
N SER A 28 6.55 -2.65 5.55
CA SER A 28 7.63 -1.73 5.20
C SER A 28 9.00 -2.39 5.40
N VAL A 29 9.94 -2.03 4.55
CA VAL A 29 11.35 -2.43 4.64
C VAL A 29 12.24 -1.23 4.44
N GLN A 30 13.38 -1.19 5.12
CA GLN A 30 14.40 -0.16 4.91
C GLN A 30 15.32 -0.55 3.76
N LEU A 31 15.81 0.44 3.02
CA LEU A 31 16.79 0.27 1.94
C LEU A 31 18.18 0.70 2.44
N PRO A 32 18.91 -0.16 3.17
CA PRO A 32 20.12 0.23 3.89
C PRO A 32 21.30 0.55 2.95
N ASP A 33 21.26 0.04 1.72
CA ASP A 33 22.32 0.26 0.72
C ASP A 33 22.13 1.58 -0.06
N ILE A 34 21.05 2.29 0.20
CA ILE A 34 20.70 3.55 -0.46
C ILE A 34 20.76 4.69 0.54
N ILE A 35 21.30 5.83 0.12
CA ILE A 35 21.21 7.11 0.84
C ILE A 35 20.43 8.08 -0.03
N SER A 36 19.32 8.59 0.49
CA SER A 36 18.56 9.63 -0.18
C SER A 36 19.25 10.99 -0.06
N ASN A 37 19.38 11.71 -1.16
CA ASN A 37 19.93 13.05 -1.16
C ASN A 37 18.97 14.09 -0.51
N GLU A 38 17.68 13.75 -0.40
CA GLU A 38 16.68 14.63 0.21
C GLU A 38 16.89 14.77 1.72
N THR A 39 17.22 13.65 2.39
CA THR A 39 17.28 13.60 3.86
C THR A 39 18.64 13.18 4.40
N ASN A 40 19.54 12.71 3.53
CA ASN A 40 20.81 12.09 3.91
C ASN A 40 20.62 10.87 4.84
N ASP A 41 19.51 10.13 4.65
CA ASP A 41 19.14 8.94 5.42
C ASP A 41 18.67 7.85 4.45
N HIS A 42 18.45 6.64 4.99
CA HIS A 42 18.01 5.49 4.20
C HIS A 42 16.52 5.58 3.88
N PRO A 43 16.12 5.42 2.60
CA PRO A 43 14.70 5.33 2.24
C PRO A 43 14.01 4.13 2.90
N GLN A 44 12.71 4.28 3.09
CA GLN A 44 11.81 3.17 3.39
C GLN A 44 10.92 2.89 2.18
N ALA A 45 10.73 1.63 1.90
CA ALA A 45 9.75 1.14 0.95
C ALA A 45 8.54 0.60 1.71
N PHE A 46 7.34 0.88 1.18
CA PHE A 46 6.05 0.46 1.74
C PHE A 46 5.33 -0.39 0.71
N LEU A 47 4.85 -1.56 1.12
CA LEU A 47 4.15 -2.50 0.25
C LEU A 47 2.66 -2.52 0.57
N TRP A 48 1.85 -2.45 -0.49
CA TRP A 48 0.42 -2.74 -0.46
C TRP A 48 0.10 -3.89 -1.42
N ILE A 49 -0.61 -4.90 -0.90
CA ILE A 49 -1.14 -6.03 -1.67
C ILE A 49 -2.67 -6.01 -1.53
N PRO A 50 -3.43 -6.21 -2.62
CA PRO A 50 -4.88 -6.33 -2.53
C PRO A 50 -5.31 -7.42 -1.53
N SER A 51 -6.33 -7.14 -0.72
CA SER A 51 -6.78 -8.05 0.36
C SER A 51 -7.20 -9.44 -0.13
N ASP A 52 -7.76 -9.52 -1.33
CA ASP A 52 -8.24 -10.77 -1.93
C ASP A 52 -7.20 -11.41 -2.86
N CYS A 53 -5.98 -10.88 -2.88
CA CYS A 53 -4.92 -11.36 -3.74
C CYS A 53 -4.30 -12.64 -3.16
N THR A 54 -4.45 -13.74 -3.87
CA THR A 54 -3.82 -15.02 -3.51
C THR A 54 -2.44 -15.20 -4.15
N GLN A 55 -2.18 -14.47 -5.23
CA GLN A 55 -0.90 -14.45 -5.94
C GLN A 55 -0.67 -13.08 -6.56
N VAL A 56 0.42 -12.44 -6.20
CA VAL A 56 0.84 -11.19 -6.82
C VAL A 56 1.38 -11.48 -8.23
N LYS A 57 0.77 -10.86 -9.25
CA LYS A 57 1.15 -11.06 -10.65
C LYS A 57 2.15 -10.04 -11.14
N ALA A 58 2.17 -8.87 -10.54
CA ALA A 58 3.08 -7.79 -10.85
C ALA A 58 3.12 -6.78 -9.69
N VAL A 59 4.15 -5.97 -9.67
CA VAL A 59 4.31 -4.87 -8.71
C VAL A 59 4.56 -3.59 -9.48
N ILE A 60 3.83 -2.53 -9.14
CA ILE A 60 4.12 -1.17 -9.60
C ILE A 60 4.89 -0.46 -8.50
N ILE A 61 6.02 0.11 -8.83
CA ILE A 61 6.89 0.80 -7.88
C ILE A 61 6.87 2.29 -8.18
N GLY A 62 6.55 3.07 -7.16
CA GLY A 62 6.60 4.52 -7.18
C GLY A 62 7.70 5.03 -6.26
N ASN A 63 8.30 6.13 -6.65
CA ASN A 63 9.31 6.83 -5.88
C ASN A 63 8.76 8.19 -5.44
N HIS A 64 9.18 8.70 -4.29
CA HIS A 64 8.67 9.94 -3.75
C HIS A 64 8.73 11.08 -4.77
N ASN A 65 7.55 11.54 -5.17
CA ASN A 65 7.32 12.78 -5.91
C ASN A 65 5.88 13.24 -5.67
N MET A 66 5.55 14.45 -6.07
CA MET A 66 4.25 15.08 -5.78
C MET A 66 3.05 14.43 -6.49
N THR A 67 3.26 13.63 -7.51
CA THR A 67 2.18 13.08 -8.34
C THR A 67 1.89 11.63 -8.00
N GLU A 68 2.91 10.82 -7.82
CA GLU A 68 2.77 9.37 -7.62
C GLU A 68 2.13 9.03 -6.28
N GLU A 69 2.45 9.74 -5.20
CA GLU A 69 1.86 9.54 -3.89
C GLU A 69 0.33 9.62 -3.93
N THR A 70 -0.20 10.70 -4.52
CA THR A 70 -1.65 10.89 -4.66
C THR A 70 -2.30 9.77 -5.47
N LEU A 71 -1.63 9.28 -6.52
CA LEU A 71 -2.13 8.18 -7.32
C LEU A 71 -2.15 6.87 -6.53
N PHE A 72 -1.08 6.58 -5.80
CA PHE A 72 -0.93 5.32 -5.06
C PHE A 72 -1.90 5.23 -3.87
N GLU A 73 -2.34 6.35 -3.33
CA GLU A 73 -3.36 6.41 -2.28
C GLU A 73 -4.79 6.50 -2.83
N ASN A 74 -4.95 6.62 -4.14
CA ASN A 74 -6.27 6.73 -4.76
C ASN A 74 -7.03 5.40 -4.71
N SER A 75 -8.22 5.41 -4.11
CA SER A 75 -9.04 4.21 -3.89
C SER A 75 -9.49 3.53 -5.18
N LEU A 76 -9.85 4.32 -6.21
CA LEU A 76 -10.25 3.76 -7.51
C LEU A 76 -9.07 3.10 -8.23
N PHE A 77 -7.87 3.69 -8.12
CA PHE A 77 -6.67 3.09 -8.66
C PHE A 77 -6.38 1.75 -8.00
N ARG A 78 -6.41 1.69 -6.66
CA ARG A 78 -6.22 0.44 -5.92
C ARG A 78 -7.30 -0.61 -6.19
N GLU A 79 -8.56 -0.19 -6.37
CA GLU A 79 -9.64 -1.09 -6.78
C GLU A 79 -9.34 -1.76 -8.12
N ARG A 80 -8.88 -1.00 -9.13
CA ARG A 80 -8.49 -1.56 -10.42
C ARG A 80 -7.29 -2.49 -10.35
N LEU A 81 -6.32 -2.18 -9.51
CA LEU A 81 -5.19 -3.08 -9.27
C LEU A 81 -5.62 -4.38 -8.57
N SER A 82 -6.59 -4.31 -7.66
CA SER A 82 -7.15 -5.50 -7.00
C SER A 82 -7.79 -6.47 -7.99
N GLU A 83 -8.50 -5.96 -9.00
CA GLU A 83 -9.10 -6.79 -10.06
C GLU A 83 -8.05 -7.58 -10.86
N THR A 84 -6.81 -7.10 -10.90
CA THR A 84 -5.73 -7.68 -11.70
C THR A 84 -4.69 -8.44 -10.89
N GLY A 85 -4.69 -8.31 -9.57
CA GLY A 85 -3.69 -8.92 -8.68
C GLY A 85 -2.34 -8.21 -8.74
N ILE A 86 -2.36 -6.88 -8.92
CA ILE A 86 -1.16 -6.04 -8.96
C ILE A 86 -0.96 -5.35 -7.60
N ALA A 87 0.23 -5.49 -7.04
CA ALA A 87 0.65 -4.83 -5.81
C ALA A 87 1.31 -3.47 -6.08
N LEU A 88 1.44 -2.65 -5.04
CA LEU A 88 2.12 -1.36 -5.08
C LEU A 88 3.29 -1.33 -4.09
N ILE A 89 4.40 -0.75 -4.49
CA ILE A 89 5.49 -0.36 -3.60
C ILE A 89 5.69 1.15 -3.72
N TRP A 90 5.73 1.83 -2.58
CA TRP A 90 6.02 3.24 -2.45
C TRP A 90 7.32 3.46 -1.70
N ILE A 91 8.26 4.22 -2.25
CA ILE A 91 9.57 4.50 -1.66
C ILE A 91 9.65 5.96 -1.26
N THR A 92 9.95 6.23 0.01
CA THR A 92 10.11 7.59 0.56
C THR A 92 11.16 7.62 1.69
N PRO A 93 11.99 8.66 1.85
CA PRO A 93 12.23 9.71 0.86
C PRO A 93 12.69 9.16 -0.48
N GLY A 94 12.69 9.99 -1.51
CA GLY A 94 12.98 9.53 -2.87
C GLY A 94 14.32 8.82 -2.99
N TRP A 95 14.35 7.82 -3.82
CA TRP A 95 15.57 7.17 -4.26
C TRP A 95 16.15 7.98 -5.43
N ASP A 96 17.00 8.96 -5.12
CA ASP A 96 17.52 9.93 -6.08
C ASP A 96 18.63 9.38 -7.01
N GLN A 97 19.10 8.19 -6.74
CA GLN A 97 20.01 7.56 -7.66
C GLN A 97 19.29 7.30 -8.97
N ARG A 98 19.93 7.69 -10.06
CA ARG A 98 19.43 7.35 -11.39
C ARG A 98 19.20 5.85 -11.44
N TRP A 99 18.07 5.44 -11.97
CA TRP A 99 17.76 4.04 -12.24
C TRP A 99 18.76 3.50 -13.26
N ASP A 100 19.99 3.34 -12.83
CA ASP A 100 21.11 2.88 -13.65
C ASP A 100 21.56 1.53 -13.10
N ILE A 101 21.26 0.48 -13.85
CA ILE A 101 21.61 -0.91 -13.52
C ILE A 101 23.11 -1.07 -13.28
N SER A 102 23.95 -0.19 -13.85
CA SER A 102 25.41 -0.22 -13.66
C SER A 102 25.88 0.29 -12.29
N THR A 103 25.00 0.86 -11.47
CA THR A 103 25.35 1.52 -10.19
C THR A 103 24.87 0.80 -8.94
N GLY A 104 24.58 -0.51 -9.00
CA GLY A 104 24.08 -1.29 -7.86
C GLY A 104 22.58 -1.14 -7.62
N CYS A 105 21.85 -0.49 -8.53
CA CYS A 105 20.41 -0.33 -8.46
C CYS A 105 19.68 -1.68 -8.51
N GLN A 106 20.18 -2.61 -9.32
CA GLN A 106 19.59 -3.93 -9.46
C GLN A 106 19.68 -4.71 -8.14
N GLU A 107 20.83 -4.75 -7.50
CA GLU A 107 21.05 -5.48 -6.25
C GLU A 107 20.18 -4.92 -5.12
N ALA A 108 20.07 -3.59 -5.02
CA ALA A 108 19.22 -2.95 -4.03
C ALA A 108 17.74 -3.26 -4.28
N PHE A 109 17.33 -3.33 -5.54
CA PHE A 109 15.97 -3.69 -5.93
C PHE A 109 15.67 -5.17 -5.62
N GLU A 110 16.54 -6.08 -6.00
CA GLU A 110 16.39 -7.51 -5.72
C GLU A 110 16.32 -7.76 -4.21
N LYS A 111 17.18 -7.10 -3.43
CA LYS A 111 17.14 -7.17 -1.97
C LYS A 111 15.83 -6.64 -1.40
N MET A 112 15.32 -5.52 -1.88
CA MET A 112 14.03 -4.97 -1.45
C MET A 112 12.90 -5.98 -1.70
N MET A 113 12.88 -6.62 -2.87
CA MET A 113 11.86 -7.62 -3.22
C MET A 113 11.97 -8.86 -2.34
N GLU A 114 13.19 -9.35 -2.06
CA GLU A 114 13.43 -10.44 -1.13
C GLU A 114 12.96 -10.10 0.30
N ASP A 115 13.29 -8.91 0.79
CA ASP A 115 12.87 -8.45 2.11
C ASP A 115 11.34 -8.36 2.19
N PHE A 116 10.67 -7.88 1.14
CA PHE A 116 9.21 -7.87 1.08
C PHE A 116 8.60 -9.27 1.01
N ALA A 117 9.17 -10.20 0.25
CA ALA A 117 8.72 -11.59 0.23
C ALA A 117 8.80 -12.22 1.63
N ASN A 118 9.88 -11.96 2.35
CA ASN A 118 10.09 -12.47 3.71
C ASN A 118 9.08 -11.90 4.73
N VAL A 119 8.77 -10.59 4.68
CA VAL A 119 7.88 -9.97 5.68
C VAL A 119 6.40 -10.15 5.34
N SER A 120 6.05 -10.26 4.07
CA SER A 120 4.66 -10.42 3.63
C SER A 120 4.22 -11.89 3.55
N GLY A 121 5.15 -12.81 3.35
CA GLY A 121 4.87 -14.22 3.07
C GLY A 121 4.42 -14.50 1.64
N TYR A 122 4.43 -13.49 0.76
CA TYR A 122 4.20 -13.66 -0.67
C TYR A 122 5.54 -13.96 -1.34
N SER A 123 5.67 -15.15 -1.92
CA SER A 123 6.79 -15.50 -2.80
C SER A 123 6.40 -15.29 -4.26
N GLU A 124 7.39 -15.02 -5.10
CA GLU A 124 7.21 -15.03 -6.56
C GLU A 124 6.71 -16.39 -7.08
#